data_1c3865bc5860d3a5834356b8e8085a90
#
_entry.id   1c3865bc5860d3a5834356b8e8085a90
#
_cell.length_a   1.000
_cell.length_b   1.000
_cell.length_c   1.000
_cell.angle_alpha   90.00
_cell.angle_beta   90.00
_cell.angle_gamma   90.00
#
_symmetry.space_group_name_H-M   'P 1'
#
loop_
_entity.id
_entity.type
_entity.pdbx_description
1 polymer ?
#
loop_
_entity_poly.entity_id
_entity_poly.type
_entity_poly.pdbx_seq_one_letter_code
_entity_poly.pdbx_strand_id
1 'polypeptide(L)'
;LDADTFVKRFETESREVFAKRSAIARACGLKEGMAIADVGAGTGLFLDFFARDVKKSGRVYAVELSEVFAERLQKRIESRKQSQVEVVVCTERDVSLAEGSVDSVFTCDTYHHFEYPKATLASIHRALRPGGTFVIVDFERIPGKTREWLLNHVRCGKEQVIREVTAAGFALVEEVSLGFKENYFLR
;
A
#
# COMPACT_ATOMS: atom_id res chain seq x y z
N LEU A 1 -16.00 7.65 -13.17
CA LEU A 1 -14.98 8.70 -13.01
C LEU A 1 -13.87 8.38 -14.00
N ASP A 2 -13.54 9.38 -14.87
CA ASP A 2 -12.42 9.26 -15.78
C ASP A 2 -11.13 9.06 -14.99
N ALA A 3 -10.35 8.04 -15.36
CA ALA A 3 -9.16 7.67 -14.62
C ALA A 3 -8.06 8.77 -14.65
N ASP A 4 -8.06 9.68 -15.63
CA ASP A 4 -7.13 10.82 -15.67
C ASP A 4 -7.53 11.89 -14.66
N THR A 5 -8.82 12.06 -14.41
CA THR A 5 -9.34 12.89 -13.31
C THR A 5 -8.98 12.28 -11.96
N PHE A 6 -8.99 10.94 -11.84
CA PHE A 6 -8.61 10.23 -10.61
C PHE A 6 -7.10 10.36 -10.34
N VAL A 7 -6.25 10.24 -11.37
CA VAL A 7 -4.79 10.44 -11.25
C VAL A 7 -4.48 11.85 -10.74
N LYS A 8 -5.09 12.88 -11.35
CA LYS A 8 -4.92 14.29 -10.91
C LYS A 8 -5.42 14.51 -9.48
N ARG A 9 -6.51 13.82 -9.10
CA ARG A 9 -7.06 13.90 -7.76
C ARG A 9 -6.13 13.24 -6.74
N PHE A 10 -5.59 12.05 -7.04
CA PHE A 10 -4.62 11.36 -6.18
C PHE A 10 -3.35 12.19 -5.96
N GLU A 11 -2.80 12.79 -7.02
CA GLU A 11 -1.61 13.65 -6.91
C GLU A 11 -1.88 14.94 -6.12
N THR A 12 -3.15 15.37 -6.03
CA THR A 12 -3.54 16.58 -5.28
C THR A 12 -4.00 16.28 -3.84
N GLU A 13 -4.61 15.13 -3.59
CA GLU A 13 -5.11 14.73 -2.27
C GLU A 13 -3.99 14.21 -1.38
N SER A 14 -3.04 13.45 -1.94
CA SER A 14 -1.89 12.86 -1.25
C SER A 14 -0.58 13.61 -1.50
N ARG A 15 -0.62 14.94 -1.53
CA ARG A 15 0.58 15.78 -1.80
C ARG A 15 1.77 15.42 -0.92
N GLU A 16 1.53 15.10 0.34
CA GLU A 16 2.58 14.76 1.29
C GLU A 16 3.22 13.40 0.98
N VAL A 17 2.42 12.38 0.67
CA VAL A 17 2.89 11.08 0.21
C VAL A 17 3.68 11.22 -1.07
N PHE A 18 3.16 11.94 -2.07
CA PHE A 18 3.87 12.18 -3.33
C PHE A 18 5.22 12.86 -3.11
N ALA A 19 5.27 13.92 -2.30
CA ALA A 19 6.50 14.64 -1.99
C ALA A 19 7.53 13.75 -1.27
N LYS A 20 7.07 12.86 -0.39
CA LYS A 20 7.90 11.99 0.44
C LYS A 20 8.08 10.56 -0.10
N ARG A 21 7.56 10.23 -1.29
CA ARG A 21 7.51 8.87 -1.85
C ARG A 21 8.86 8.13 -1.82
N SER A 22 9.96 8.84 -2.07
CA SER A 22 11.30 8.24 -2.00
C SER A 22 11.71 7.88 -0.57
N ALA A 23 11.35 8.70 0.41
CA ALA A 23 11.61 8.42 1.84
C ALA A 23 10.72 7.28 2.33
N ILE A 24 9.46 7.25 1.93
CA ILE A 24 8.51 6.16 2.22
C ILE A 24 9.06 4.84 1.68
N ALA A 25 9.43 4.79 0.39
CA ALA A 25 9.97 3.57 -0.23
C ALA A 25 11.23 3.07 0.49
N ARG A 26 12.17 3.95 0.82
CA ARG A 26 13.36 3.59 1.61
C ARG A 26 13.02 3.06 3.00
N ALA A 27 12.01 3.65 3.65
CA ALA A 27 11.56 3.20 4.97
C ALA A 27 10.93 1.81 4.95
N CYS A 28 10.46 1.30 3.80
CA CYS A 28 10.02 -0.10 3.66
C CYS A 28 11.16 -1.10 3.88
N GLY A 29 12.43 -0.69 3.74
CA GLY A 29 13.60 -1.51 4.07
C GLY A 29 13.81 -2.70 3.13
N LEU A 30 13.34 -2.61 1.89
CA LEU A 30 13.47 -3.68 0.90
C LEU A 30 14.94 -3.95 0.54
N LYS A 31 15.22 -5.21 0.25
CA LYS A 31 16.53 -5.69 -0.18
C LYS A 31 16.40 -6.47 -1.49
N GLU A 32 17.51 -6.56 -2.20
CA GLU A 32 17.62 -7.41 -3.39
C GLU A 32 17.10 -8.83 -3.15
N GLY A 33 16.30 -9.34 -4.07
CA GLY A 33 15.72 -10.68 -4.00
C GLY A 33 14.43 -10.81 -3.19
N MET A 34 14.02 -9.77 -2.44
CA MET A 34 12.75 -9.78 -1.69
C MET A 34 11.54 -9.73 -2.61
N ALA A 35 10.43 -10.25 -2.12
CA ALA A 35 9.12 -10.10 -2.73
C ALA A 35 8.26 -9.12 -1.92
N ILE A 36 7.65 -8.14 -2.59
CA ILE A 36 6.72 -7.18 -1.98
C ILE A 36 5.41 -7.13 -2.74
N ALA A 37 4.31 -6.95 -2.01
CA ALA A 37 3.01 -6.60 -2.58
C ALA A 37 2.65 -5.15 -2.24
N ASP A 38 2.30 -4.36 -3.26
CA ASP A 38 1.71 -3.02 -3.16
C ASP A 38 0.19 -3.18 -3.28
N VAL A 39 -0.51 -3.19 -2.14
CA VAL A 39 -1.96 -3.43 -2.07
C VAL A 39 -2.71 -2.10 -2.21
N GLY A 40 -3.52 -2.00 -3.26
CA GLY A 40 -4.10 -0.77 -3.73
C GLY A 40 -3.08 0.05 -4.52
N ALA A 41 -2.39 -0.59 -5.45
CA ALA A 41 -1.29 0.01 -6.21
C ALA A 41 -1.70 1.24 -7.04
N GLY A 42 -2.99 1.37 -7.39
CA GLY A 42 -3.56 2.52 -8.06
C GLY A 42 -2.83 2.93 -9.33
N THR A 43 -2.16 4.07 -9.32
CA THR A 43 -1.37 4.57 -10.46
C THR A 43 0.03 3.94 -10.56
N GLY A 44 0.42 3.14 -9.58
CA GLY A 44 1.75 2.53 -9.49
C GLY A 44 2.84 3.48 -9.00
N LEU A 45 2.50 4.43 -8.12
CA LEU A 45 3.42 5.45 -7.60
C LEU A 45 4.72 4.86 -7.03
N PHE A 46 4.63 3.71 -6.35
CA PHE A 46 5.75 3.08 -5.67
C PHE A 46 6.45 1.98 -6.48
N LEU A 47 5.86 1.49 -7.57
CA LEU A 47 6.39 0.33 -8.31
C LEU A 47 7.82 0.50 -8.80
N ASP A 48 8.19 1.69 -9.28
CA ASP A 48 9.57 1.93 -9.77
C ASP A 48 10.59 1.88 -8.63
N PHE A 49 10.23 2.36 -7.45
CA PHE A 49 11.09 2.30 -6.27
C PHE A 49 11.27 0.86 -5.81
N PHE A 50 10.17 0.13 -5.69
CA PHE A 50 10.21 -1.27 -5.25
C PHE A 50 10.94 -2.15 -6.25
N ALA A 51 10.66 -2.02 -7.56
CA ALA A 51 11.35 -2.77 -8.61
C ALA A 51 12.87 -2.52 -8.62
N ARG A 52 13.28 -1.28 -8.38
CA ARG A 52 14.71 -0.91 -8.25
C ARG A 52 15.34 -1.59 -7.03
N ASP A 53 14.65 -1.59 -5.89
CA ASP A 53 15.22 -2.03 -4.62
C ASP A 53 15.29 -3.56 -4.53
N VAL A 54 14.25 -4.28 -5.03
CA VAL A 54 14.27 -5.76 -5.07
C VAL A 54 15.09 -6.32 -6.22
N LYS A 55 15.41 -5.51 -7.22
CA LYS A 55 16.12 -5.86 -8.45
C LYS A 55 15.43 -6.99 -9.25
N LYS A 56 16.14 -7.56 -10.24
CA LYS A 56 15.59 -8.62 -11.10
C LYS A 56 15.41 -9.97 -10.41
N SER A 57 16.11 -10.20 -9.30
CA SER A 57 16.02 -11.41 -8.48
C SER A 57 14.81 -11.41 -7.55
N GLY A 58 14.20 -10.22 -7.30
CA GLY A 58 13.01 -10.08 -6.47
C GLY A 58 11.72 -10.03 -7.26
N ARG A 59 10.61 -9.76 -6.55
CA ARG A 59 9.26 -9.63 -7.13
C ARG A 59 8.52 -8.44 -6.54
N VAL A 60 7.72 -7.79 -7.36
CA VAL A 60 6.77 -6.76 -6.94
C VAL A 60 5.40 -7.15 -7.47
N TYR A 61 4.45 -7.35 -6.58
CA TYR A 61 3.06 -7.58 -6.92
C TYR A 61 2.29 -6.27 -6.80
N ALA A 62 1.81 -5.74 -7.93
CA ALA A 62 0.89 -4.61 -7.96
C ALA A 62 -0.53 -5.14 -7.80
N VAL A 63 -1.03 -5.15 -6.56
CA VAL A 63 -2.34 -5.71 -6.21
C VAL A 63 -3.39 -4.62 -6.31
N GLU A 64 -4.39 -4.82 -7.16
CA GLU A 64 -5.39 -3.80 -7.46
C GLU A 64 -6.79 -4.39 -7.57
N LEU A 65 -7.78 -3.70 -7.01
CA LEU A 65 -9.19 -4.12 -7.05
C LEU A 65 -9.87 -3.73 -8.37
N SER A 66 -9.52 -2.58 -8.91
CA SER A 66 -10.11 -2.05 -10.13
C SER A 66 -9.46 -2.64 -11.37
N GLU A 67 -10.21 -3.36 -12.18
CA GLU A 67 -9.74 -3.90 -13.47
C GLU A 67 -9.19 -2.80 -14.39
N VAL A 68 -9.80 -1.61 -14.39
CA VAL A 68 -9.35 -0.47 -15.19
C VAL A 68 -7.96 0.00 -14.76
N PHE A 69 -7.67 0.07 -13.46
CA PHE A 69 -6.33 0.38 -12.97
C PHE A 69 -5.36 -0.76 -13.20
N ALA A 70 -5.78 -2.01 -13.04
CA ALA A 70 -4.96 -3.19 -13.31
C ALA A 70 -4.47 -3.22 -14.78
N GLU A 71 -5.35 -2.94 -15.74
CA GLU A 71 -4.97 -2.83 -17.16
C GLU A 71 -3.96 -1.70 -17.43
N ARG A 72 -4.12 -0.55 -16.76
CA ARG A 72 -3.17 0.57 -16.87
C ARG A 72 -1.81 0.23 -16.27
N LEU A 73 -1.81 -0.43 -15.12
CA LEU A 73 -0.58 -0.93 -14.50
C LEU A 73 0.13 -1.91 -15.41
N GLN A 74 -0.60 -2.83 -16.04
CA GLN A 74 -0.04 -3.79 -16.99
C GLN A 74 0.65 -3.08 -18.17
N LYS A 75 -0.01 -2.13 -18.81
CA LYS A 75 0.56 -1.33 -19.91
C LYS A 75 1.80 -0.56 -19.46
N ARG A 76 1.79 0.01 -18.24
CA ARG A 76 2.93 0.71 -17.68
C ARG A 76 4.12 -0.22 -17.47
N ILE A 77 3.91 -1.40 -16.89
CA ILE A 77 4.96 -2.40 -16.62
C ILE A 77 5.61 -2.85 -17.93
N GLU A 78 4.79 -3.15 -18.95
CA GLU A 78 5.27 -3.54 -20.28
C GLU A 78 6.10 -2.43 -20.94
N SER A 79 5.62 -1.19 -20.94
CA SER A 79 6.34 -0.04 -21.50
C SER A 79 7.69 0.21 -20.83
N ARG A 80 7.81 -0.11 -19.54
CA ARG A 80 9.04 0.04 -18.74
C ARG A 80 9.91 -1.21 -18.71
N LYS A 81 9.46 -2.31 -19.33
CA LYS A 81 10.17 -3.60 -19.35
C LYS A 81 10.53 -4.12 -17.96
N GLN A 82 9.62 -3.95 -17.00
CA GLN A 82 9.80 -4.34 -15.61
C GLN A 82 9.38 -5.80 -15.39
N SER A 83 10.19 -6.75 -15.83
CA SER A 83 9.88 -8.19 -15.78
C SER A 83 9.71 -8.76 -14.35
N GLN A 84 10.18 -8.06 -13.32
CA GLN A 84 10.00 -8.42 -11.91
C GLN A 84 8.69 -7.91 -11.30
N VAL A 85 7.91 -7.10 -12.03
CA VAL A 85 6.63 -6.56 -11.57
C VAL A 85 5.49 -7.32 -12.22
N GLU A 86 4.51 -7.72 -11.43
CA GLU A 86 3.32 -8.47 -11.83
C GLU A 86 2.07 -7.79 -11.31
N VAL A 87 1.02 -7.69 -12.12
CA VAL A 87 -0.28 -7.19 -11.69
C VAL A 87 -1.14 -8.33 -11.20
N VAL A 88 -1.74 -8.15 -10.04
CA VAL A 88 -2.67 -9.09 -9.42
C VAL A 88 -4.01 -8.40 -9.20
N VAL A 89 -5.07 -8.91 -9.82
CA VAL A 89 -6.43 -8.45 -9.54
C VAL A 89 -6.91 -9.12 -8.25
N CYS A 90 -7.28 -8.31 -7.27
CA CYS A 90 -7.74 -8.77 -5.98
C CYS A 90 -9.28 -8.65 -5.84
N THR A 91 -9.79 -9.04 -4.69
CA THR A 91 -11.17 -8.81 -4.28
C THR A 91 -11.22 -7.87 -3.07
N GLU A 92 -12.40 -7.43 -2.69
CA GLU A 92 -12.61 -6.62 -1.48
C GLU A 92 -12.23 -7.36 -0.18
N ARG A 93 -12.08 -8.69 -0.24
CA ARG A 93 -11.85 -9.56 0.92
C ARG A 93 -10.53 -10.31 0.90
N ASP A 94 -9.87 -10.39 -0.25
CA ASP A 94 -8.67 -11.22 -0.44
C ASP A 94 -7.71 -10.54 -1.42
N VAL A 95 -6.45 -10.40 -1.02
CA VAL A 95 -5.38 -9.82 -1.86
C VAL A 95 -4.95 -10.74 -3.00
N SER A 96 -5.52 -11.93 -3.10
CA SER A 96 -5.31 -12.92 -4.18
C SER A 96 -3.85 -13.35 -4.38
N LEU A 97 -3.07 -13.34 -3.31
CA LEU A 97 -1.69 -13.81 -3.31
C LEU A 97 -1.57 -15.20 -2.70
N ALA A 98 -0.62 -15.99 -3.18
CA ALA A 98 -0.33 -17.29 -2.63
C ALA A 98 0.20 -17.19 -1.19
N GLU A 99 -0.05 -18.23 -0.38
CA GLU A 99 0.46 -18.33 0.99
C GLU A 99 1.99 -18.25 1.01
N GLY A 100 2.53 -17.43 1.92
CA GLY A 100 3.98 -17.30 2.12
C GLY A 100 4.73 -16.81 0.88
N SER A 101 4.08 -16.06 0.00
CA SER A 101 4.66 -15.62 -1.28
C SER A 101 5.48 -14.33 -1.17
N VAL A 102 5.24 -13.50 -0.15
CA VAL A 102 5.88 -12.19 -0.02
C VAL A 102 6.60 -12.00 1.30
N ASP A 103 7.68 -11.23 1.28
CA ASP A 103 8.45 -10.82 2.46
C ASP A 103 7.87 -9.54 3.08
N SER A 104 7.22 -8.71 2.25
CA SER A 104 6.60 -7.46 2.69
C SER A 104 5.28 -7.21 1.97
N VAL A 105 4.34 -6.62 2.69
CA VAL A 105 3.13 -6.03 2.12
C VAL A 105 3.14 -4.54 2.46
N PHE A 106 2.84 -3.72 1.48
CA PHE A 106 2.73 -2.27 1.59
C PHE A 106 1.34 -1.83 1.17
N THR A 107 0.78 -0.85 1.87
CA THR A 107 -0.44 -0.16 1.46
C THR A 107 -0.30 1.32 1.78
N CYS A 108 -0.72 2.17 0.86
CA CYS A 108 -0.61 3.61 0.98
C CYS A 108 -1.89 4.30 0.53
N ASP A 109 -2.47 5.14 1.40
CA ASP A 109 -3.74 5.83 1.17
C ASP A 109 -4.86 4.86 0.69
N THR A 110 -4.86 3.64 1.23
CA THR A 110 -5.73 2.54 0.78
C THR A 110 -6.41 1.82 1.94
N TYR A 111 -5.76 1.69 3.11
CA TYR A 111 -6.34 0.94 4.23
C TYR A 111 -7.71 1.48 4.65
N HIS A 112 -7.89 2.78 4.61
CA HIS A 112 -9.17 3.40 4.93
C HIS A 112 -10.31 3.04 3.96
N HIS A 113 -10.01 2.43 2.81
CA HIS A 113 -10.98 1.91 1.85
C HIS A 113 -11.34 0.43 2.06
N PHE A 114 -10.67 -0.28 2.97
CA PHE A 114 -10.99 -1.68 3.22
C PHE A 114 -12.41 -1.83 3.78
N GLU A 115 -13.34 -2.33 2.96
CA GLU A 115 -14.72 -2.59 3.37
C GLU A 115 -14.81 -3.78 4.33
N TYR A 116 -13.93 -4.78 4.13
CA TYR A 116 -13.87 -6.01 4.92
C TYR A 116 -12.49 -6.18 5.58
N PRO A 117 -12.06 -5.26 6.46
CA PRO A 117 -10.68 -5.21 6.95
C PRO A 117 -10.24 -6.52 7.60
N LYS A 118 -11.13 -7.21 8.34
CA LYS A 118 -10.81 -8.51 8.95
C LYS A 118 -10.45 -9.58 7.92
N ALA A 119 -11.19 -9.68 6.82
CA ALA A 119 -10.94 -10.66 5.77
C ALA A 119 -9.69 -10.30 4.97
N THR A 120 -9.57 -9.01 4.59
CA THR A 120 -8.40 -8.51 3.85
C THR A 120 -7.12 -8.69 4.66
N LEU A 121 -7.12 -8.35 5.96
CA LEU A 121 -5.98 -8.55 6.86
C LEU A 121 -5.60 -10.03 7.02
N ALA A 122 -6.59 -10.93 7.12
CA ALA A 122 -6.33 -12.37 7.17
C ALA A 122 -5.65 -12.86 5.88
N SER A 123 -6.05 -12.34 4.71
CA SER A 123 -5.42 -12.68 3.44
C SER A 123 -4.00 -12.12 3.32
N ILE A 124 -3.77 -10.89 3.80
CA ILE A 124 -2.43 -10.30 3.88
C ILE A 124 -1.53 -11.12 4.80
N HIS A 125 -2.03 -11.50 5.98
CA HIS A 125 -1.29 -12.32 6.93
C HIS A 125 -0.89 -13.67 6.32
N ARG A 126 -1.79 -14.32 5.60
CA ARG A 126 -1.54 -15.58 4.88
C ARG A 126 -0.49 -15.43 3.79
N ALA A 127 -0.52 -14.32 3.04
CA ALA A 127 0.42 -14.06 1.95
C ALA A 127 1.85 -13.78 2.43
N LEU A 128 2.00 -13.25 3.64
CA LEU A 128 3.31 -12.96 4.24
C LEU A 128 4.02 -14.23 4.68
N ARG A 129 5.32 -14.29 4.41
CA ARG A 129 6.23 -15.28 5.01
C ARG A 129 6.33 -15.07 6.51
N PRO A 130 6.64 -16.12 7.30
CA PRO A 130 6.94 -15.96 8.71
C PRO A 130 8.02 -14.89 8.94
N GLY A 131 7.74 -13.92 9.83
CA GLY A 131 8.60 -12.78 10.06
C GLY A 131 8.53 -11.68 9.00
N GLY A 132 7.62 -11.80 8.04
CA GLY A 132 7.35 -10.77 7.03
C GLY A 132 6.77 -9.49 7.63
N THR A 133 6.84 -8.40 6.88
CA THR A 133 6.50 -7.06 7.34
C THR A 133 5.26 -6.53 6.64
N PHE A 134 4.32 -5.97 7.38
CA PHE A 134 3.21 -5.18 6.84
C PHE A 134 3.45 -3.69 7.12
N VAL A 135 3.45 -2.89 6.06
CA VAL A 135 3.64 -1.43 6.13
C VAL A 135 2.35 -0.73 5.72
N ILE A 136 1.91 0.19 6.56
CA ILE A 136 0.73 1.02 6.32
C ILE A 136 1.13 2.49 6.35
N VAL A 137 0.89 3.19 5.25
CA VAL A 137 0.94 4.66 5.17
C VAL A 137 -0.48 5.14 4.92
N ASP A 138 -1.04 5.92 5.84
CA ASP A 138 -2.42 6.39 5.70
C ASP A 138 -2.62 7.74 6.40
N PHE A 139 -3.81 8.31 6.29
CA PHE A 139 -4.14 9.62 6.82
C PHE A 139 -4.44 9.58 8.32
N GLU A 140 -3.90 10.58 9.04
CA GLU A 140 -4.36 10.90 10.40
C GLU A 140 -5.82 11.38 10.35
N ARG A 141 -6.63 10.87 11.28
CA ARG A 141 -8.03 11.28 11.46
C ARG A 141 -8.23 11.86 12.87
N ILE A 142 -7.86 13.14 13.05
CA ILE A 142 -7.88 13.81 14.33
C ILE A 142 -8.88 14.98 14.24
N PRO A 143 -10.04 14.92 14.97
CA PRO A 143 -10.99 16.03 15.01
C PRO A 143 -10.31 17.35 15.43
N GLY A 144 -10.61 18.42 14.71
CA GLY A 144 -10.05 19.74 14.94
C GLY A 144 -8.63 19.97 14.37
N LYS A 145 -7.99 18.92 13.79
CA LYS A 145 -6.69 19.03 13.12
C LYS A 145 -6.75 18.58 11.68
N THR A 146 -7.36 17.43 11.42
CA THR A 146 -7.50 16.86 10.08
C THR A 146 -8.52 17.67 9.29
N ARG A 147 -8.25 17.92 8.01
CA ARG A 147 -9.15 18.61 7.09
C ARG A 147 -10.52 17.95 7.04
N GLU A 148 -11.58 18.72 6.97
CA GLU A 148 -12.96 18.23 7.08
C GLU A 148 -13.31 17.15 6.05
N TRP A 149 -12.87 17.31 4.80
CA TRP A 149 -13.11 16.30 3.78
C TRP A 149 -12.44 14.95 4.11
N LEU A 150 -11.23 14.95 4.70
CA LEU A 150 -10.55 13.73 5.18
C LEU A 150 -11.29 13.08 6.36
N LEU A 151 -11.84 13.89 7.28
CA LEU A 151 -12.65 13.38 8.38
C LEU A 151 -13.89 12.63 7.91
N ASN A 152 -14.45 13.05 6.77
CA ASN A 152 -15.62 12.43 6.15
C ASN A 152 -15.26 11.26 5.22
N HIS A 153 -14.02 11.23 4.71
CA HIS A 153 -13.55 10.23 3.77
C HIS A 153 -12.88 9.05 4.44
N VAL A 154 -12.02 9.29 5.42
CA VAL A 154 -11.24 8.26 6.10
C VAL A 154 -12.11 7.53 7.12
N ARG A 155 -12.27 6.22 6.95
CA ARG A 155 -13.14 5.37 7.77
C ARG A 155 -12.78 5.43 9.26
N CYS A 156 -11.50 5.38 9.60
CA CYS A 156 -11.02 5.32 10.98
C CYS A 156 -9.64 5.95 11.15
N GLY A 157 -9.32 6.35 12.36
CA GLY A 157 -8.00 6.91 12.71
C GLY A 157 -6.97 5.83 13.01
N LYS A 158 -5.71 6.25 13.17
CA LYS A 158 -4.53 5.40 13.39
C LYS A 158 -4.71 4.38 14.52
N GLU A 159 -5.26 4.79 15.64
CA GLU A 159 -5.45 3.89 16.79
C GLU A 159 -6.40 2.73 16.50
N GLN A 160 -7.43 2.97 15.67
CA GLN A 160 -8.33 1.90 15.23
C GLN A 160 -7.63 0.96 14.25
N VAL A 161 -6.83 1.51 13.34
CA VAL A 161 -6.01 0.71 12.41
C VAL A 161 -5.08 -0.22 13.20
N ILE A 162 -4.37 0.31 14.20
CA ILE A 162 -3.50 -0.49 15.08
C ILE A 162 -4.28 -1.62 15.75
N ARG A 163 -5.47 -1.33 16.30
CA ARG A 163 -6.32 -2.36 16.93
C ARG A 163 -6.74 -3.46 15.96
N GLU A 164 -7.20 -3.09 14.77
CA GLU A 164 -7.64 -4.03 13.74
C GLU A 164 -6.50 -4.94 13.26
N VAL A 165 -5.33 -4.34 12.99
CA VAL A 165 -4.15 -5.04 12.50
C VAL A 165 -3.58 -5.97 13.60
N THR A 166 -3.53 -5.51 14.84
CA THR A 166 -3.11 -6.34 15.99
C THR A 166 -4.07 -7.52 16.21
N ALA A 167 -5.38 -7.29 16.10
CA ALA A 167 -6.38 -8.35 16.23
C ALA A 167 -6.29 -9.39 15.09
N ALA A 168 -5.69 -9.04 13.96
CA ALA A 168 -5.41 -9.95 12.85
C ALA A 168 -4.08 -10.74 13.00
N GLY A 169 -3.39 -10.62 14.15
CA GLY A 169 -2.19 -11.40 14.46
C GLY A 169 -0.86 -10.69 14.20
N PHE A 170 -0.89 -9.40 13.86
CA PHE A 170 0.33 -8.59 13.70
C PHE A 170 0.76 -7.95 15.01
N ALA A 171 2.04 -7.61 15.11
CA ALA A 171 2.59 -6.79 16.18
C ALA A 171 3.08 -5.45 15.60
N LEU A 172 2.71 -4.35 16.23
CA LEU A 172 3.28 -3.05 15.89
C LEU A 172 4.75 -3.01 16.33
N VAL A 173 5.65 -2.88 15.36
CA VAL A 173 7.10 -2.82 15.60
C VAL A 173 7.56 -1.37 15.73
N GLU A 174 7.03 -0.49 14.88
CA GLU A 174 7.53 0.87 14.78
C GLU A 174 6.49 1.81 14.15
N GLU A 175 6.42 3.03 14.65
CA GLU A 175 5.85 4.17 13.96
C GLU A 175 7.00 5.02 13.40
N VAL A 176 7.19 5.01 12.08
CA VAL A 176 8.31 5.69 11.43
C VAL A 176 8.01 7.17 11.25
N SER A 177 8.82 8.02 11.85
CA SER A 177 8.70 9.48 11.67
C SER A 177 9.38 9.93 10.38
N LEU A 178 8.58 10.29 9.39
CA LEU A 178 9.02 10.90 8.14
C LEU A 178 8.70 12.40 8.06
N GLY A 179 8.33 13.00 9.20
CA GLY A 179 7.92 14.40 9.27
C GLY A 179 6.60 14.67 8.55
N PHE A 180 5.68 13.73 8.60
CA PHE A 180 4.31 13.89 8.09
C PHE A 180 3.52 14.90 8.93
N LYS A 181 2.60 15.60 8.27
CA LYS A 181 1.63 16.50 8.89
C LYS A 181 0.23 15.90 8.89
N GLU A 182 -0.10 15.12 7.87
CA GLU A 182 -1.43 14.56 7.64
C GLU A 182 -1.43 13.03 7.54
N ASN A 183 -0.27 12.40 7.39
CA ASN A 183 -0.15 10.96 7.26
C ASN A 183 0.62 10.35 8.43
N TYR A 184 0.55 9.04 8.57
CA TYR A 184 1.39 8.23 9.45
C TYR A 184 2.02 7.08 8.67
N PHE A 185 3.07 6.48 9.23
CA PHE A 185 3.72 5.27 8.72
C PHE A 185 3.84 4.28 9.86
N LEU A 186 3.17 3.13 9.73
CA LEU A 186 3.24 2.01 10.68
C LEU A 186 3.96 0.82 10.06
N ARG A 187 4.73 0.12 10.87
CA ARG A 187 5.35 -1.15 10.52
C ARG A 187 5.03 -2.20 11.56
#